data_a27d7c753c23efc01d980bd5be103d44
#
_entry.id   a27d7c753c23efc01d980bd5be103d44
#
_cell.length_a   1.000
_cell.length_b   1.000
_cell.length_c   1.000
_cell.angle_alpha   90.00
_cell.angle_beta   90.00
_cell.angle_gamma   90.00
#
_symmetry.space_group_name_H-M   'P 1'
#
loop_
_entity.id
_entity.type
_entity.pdbx_description
1 polymer ?
#
loop_
_entity_poly.entity_id
_entity_poly.type
_entity_poly.pdbx_seq_one_letter_code
_entity_poly.pdbx_strand_id
1 'polypeptide(L)'
;MEFKKGDIYGTHRVIEPKGVLPQPADVVDNTMEIYDNEVLIDVKTLNVDSASFTEIVRRSCDGKKPADIENSPEDQEKVKKTMLDIVAKAGKHKNPWTGSGGMLIGKVAEVGPNYVGDLKKGDKIATLVSL
;
A
#
# COMPACT_ATOMS: atom_id res chain seq x y z
N MET A 1 -23.94 2.97 -13.61
CA MET A 1 -23.09 2.00 -12.88
C MET A 1 -23.45 2.08 -11.40
N GLU A 2 -23.72 0.94 -10.81
CA GLU A 2 -24.09 0.88 -9.40
C GLU A 2 -22.83 0.56 -8.57
N PHE A 3 -22.51 1.43 -7.60
CA PHE A 3 -21.41 1.21 -6.69
C PHE A 3 -21.85 0.32 -5.53
N LYS A 4 -20.99 -0.59 -5.11
CA LYS A 4 -21.21 -1.34 -3.87
C LYS A 4 -21.12 -0.38 -2.68
N LYS A 5 -21.93 -0.62 -1.68
CA LYS A 5 -21.91 0.18 -0.45
C LYS A 5 -20.73 -0.19 0.43
N GLY A 6 -19.88 0.80 0.73
CA GLY A 6 -18.77 0.64 1.65
C GLY A 6 -19.15 0.90 3.10
N ASP A 7 -18.39 0.32 4.02
CA ASP A 7 -18.46 0.66 5.44
C ASP A 7 -17.73 1.98 5.72
N ILE A 8 -18.23 2.76 6.68
CA ILE A 8 -17.67 4.08 6.97
C ILE A 8 -16.21 4.04 7.46
N TYR A 9 -15.79 2.91 8.04
CA TYR A 9 -14.43 2.69 8.52
C TYR A 9 -13.55 1.89 7.55
N GLY A 10 -14.07 1.54 6.37
CA GLY A 10 -13.34 0.78 5.37
C GLY A 10 -13.19 -0.71 5.69
N THR A 11 -13.89 -1.23 6.68
CA THR A 11 -13.76 -2.64 7.12
C THR A 11 -14.18 -3.65 6.07
N HIS A 12 -14.96 -3.24 5.06
CA HIS A 12 -15.32 -4.07 3.93
C HIS A 12 -14.11 -4.50 3.09
N ARG A 13 -12.99 -3.77 3.16
CA ARG A 13 -11.73 -4.11 2.48
C ARG A 13 -10.87 -5.10 3.27
N VAL A 14 -11.19 -5.37 4.52
CA VAL A 14 -10.37 -6.25 5.36
C VAL A 14 -10.71 -7.72 5.10
N ILE A 15 -9.71 -8.49 4.72
CA ILE A 15 -9.82 -9.94 4.55
C ILE A 15 -9.42 -10.63 5.84
N GLU A 16 -8.30 -10.24 6.47
CA GLU A 16 -7.74 -10.91 7.64
C GLU A 16 -6.98 -9.91 8.53
N PRO A 17 -7.19 -9.92 9.86
CA PRO A 17 -8.32 -10.56 10.56
C PRO A 17 -9.60 -9.71 10.43
N LYS A 18 -10.74 -10.36 10.33
CA LYS A 18 -12.03 -9.64 10.30
C LYS A 18 -12.24 -8.82 11.56
N GLY A 19 -12.87 -7.63 11.40
CA GLY A 19 -13.23 -6.77 12.52
C GLY A 19 -12.16 -5.73 12.89
N VAL A 20 -11.04 -5.68 12.20
CA VAL A 20 -10.04 -4.62 12.37
C VAL A 20 -10.17 -3.58 11.26
N LEU A 21 -9.54 -2.42 11.47
CA LEU A 21 -9.44 -1.38 10.45
C LEU A 21 -8.47 -1.82 9.33
N PRO A 22 -8.59 -1.26 8.12
CA PRO A 22 -7.71 -1.64 7.00
C PRO A 22 -6.22 -1.44 7.28
N GLN A 23 -5.84 -0.40 8.00
CA GLN A 23 -4.43 -0.08 8.23
C GLN A 23 -3.69 -1.14 9.06
N PRO A 24 -4.22 -1.62 10.23
CA PRO A 24 -3.57 -2.70 10.97
C PRO A 24 -3.84 -4.09 10.41
N ALA A 25 -4.75 -4.26 9.47
CA ALA A 25 -5.06 -5.55 8.88
C ALA A 25 -3.85 -6.21 8.24
N ASP A 26 -3.79 -7.53 8.30
CA ASP A 26 -2.72 -8.30 7.66
C ASP A 26 -2.95 -8.51 6.17
N VAL A 27 -4.21 -8.67 5.77
CA VAL A 27 -4.60 -8.83 4.37
C VAL A 27 -5.81 -7.96 4.07
N VAL A 28 -5.72 -7.20 2.98
CA VAL A 28 -6.80 -6.35 2.48
C VAL A 28 -7.11 -6.66 1.02
N ASP A 29 -8.35 -6.40 0.62
CA ASP A 29 -8.79 -6.45 -0.77
C ASP A 29 -8.39 -5.15 -1.48
N ASN A 30 -7.49 -5.25 -2.43
CA ASN A 30 -7.00 -4.13 -3.23
C ASN A 30 -7.63 -4.06 -4.63
N THR A 31 -8.77 -4.68 -4.83
CA THR A 31 -9.51 -4.58 -6.11
C THR A 31 -9.74 -3.12 -6.46
N MET A 32 -9.45 -2.76 -7.73
CA MET A 32 -9.47 -1.35 -8.18
C MET A 32 -10.87 -0.80 -8.40
N GLU A 33 -11.90 -1.63 -8.41
CA GLU A 33 -13.29 -1.18 -8.41
C GLU A 33 -13.63 -0.56 -7.08
N ILE A 34 -13.86 0.74 -7.05
CA ILE A 34 -14.14 1.46 -5.80
C ILE A 34 -15.56 1.24 -5.31
N TYR A 35 -15.71 1.25 -4.00
CA TYR A 35 -17.02 1.32 -3.34
C TYR A 35 -17.52 2.77 -3.32
N ASP A 36 -18.78 2.95 -2.98
CA ASP A 36 -19.47 4.25 -3.05
C ASP A 36 -18.83 5.37 -2.20
N ASN A 37 -18.10 5.02 -1.16
CA ASN A 37 -17.46 5.95 -0.23
C ASN A 37 -15.93 6.00 -0.33
N GLU A 38 -15.37 5.43 -1.40
CA GLU A 38 -13.93 5.34 -1.59
C GLU A 38 -13.40 6.34 -2.60
N VAL A 39 -12.09 6.52 -2.60
CA VAL A 39 -11.35 7.34 -3.56
C VAL A 39 -10.30 6.45 -4.21
N LEU A 40 -10.24 6.46 -5.53
CA LEU A 40 -9.20 5.79 -6.30
C LEU A 40 -8.05 6.76 -6.55
N ILE A 41 -6.84 6.32 -6.23
CA ILE A 41 -5.62 7.12 -6.39
C ILE A 41 -4.77 6.54 -7.52
N ASP A 42 -4.39 7.39 -8.46
CA ASP A 42 -3.33 7.09 -9.43
C ASP A 42 -1.99 7.41 -8.76
N VAL A 43 -1.29 6.37 -8.31
CA VAL A 43 -0.05 6.50 -7.55
C VAL A 43 1.10 6.94 -8.45
N LYS A 44 1.79 8.00 -8.08
CA LYS A 44 2.98 8.49 -8.80
C LYS A 44 4.27 8.04 -8.13
N THR A 45 4.33 8.09 -6.81
CA THR A 45 5.51 7.72 -6.05
C THR A 45 5.08 7.01 -4.77
N LEU A 46 5.67 5.86 -4.53
CA LEU A 46 5.56 5.14 -3.26
C LEU A 46 6.91 5.22 -2.54
N ASN A 47 6.91 5.82 -1.36
CA ASN A 47 8.08 5.88 -0.49
C ASN A 47 7.96 4.80 0.58
N VAL A 48 8.85 3.82 0.52
CA VAL A 48 8.98 2.81 1.57
C VAL A 48 9.84 3.37 2.68
N ASP A 49 9.42 3.23 3.95
CA ASP A 49 10.20 3.75 5.06
C ASP A 49 11.54 3.03 5.22
N SER A 50 12.51 3.72 5.82
CA SER A 50 13.88 3.23 5.91
C SER A 50 14.02 1.93 6.72
N ALA A 51 13.24 1.77 7.78
CA ALA A 51 13.26 0.56 8.60
C ALA A 51 12.75 -0.65 7.81
N SER A 52 11.66 -0.46 7.07
CA SER A 52 11.11 -1.49 6.19
C SER A 52 12.11 -1.86 5.08
N PHE A 53 12.66 -0.87 4.41
CA PHE A 53 13.63 -1.10 3.32
C PHE A 53 14.86 -1.85 3.80
N THR A 54 15.44 -1.41 4.92
CA THR A 54 16.63 -2.05 5.51
C THR A 54 16.37 -3.53 5.83
N GLU A 55 15.23 -3.84 6.43
CA GLU A 55 14.87 -5.22 6.76
C GLU A 55 14.63 -6.08 5.51
N ILE A 56 14.00 -5.51 4.48
CA ILE A 56 13.80 -6.22 3.20
C ILE A 56 15.16 -6.54 2.56
N VAL A 57 16.08 -5.58 2.51
CA VAL A 57 17.43 -5.81 1.97
C VAL A 57 18.14 -6.90 2.74
N ARG A 58 18.14 -6.83 4.06
CA ARG A 58 18.79 -7.81 4.93
C ARG A 58 18.29 -9.23 4.67
N ARG A 59 16.99 -9.41 4.53
CA ARG A 59 16.37 -10.72 4.33
C ARG A 59 16.46 -11.22 2.90
N SER A 60 16.42 -10.34 1.93
CA SER A 60 16.50 -10.71 0.50
C SER A 60 17.91 -10.95 0.01
N CYS A 61 18.91 -10.34 0.66
CA CYS A 61 20.29 -10.27 0.20
C CYS A 61 21.30 -10.75 1.26
N ASP A 62 21.00 -11.86 1.93
CA ASP A 62 21.92 -12.56 2.84
C ASP A 62 22.58 -11.67 3.90
N GLY A 63 21.79 -10.82 4.55
CA GLY A 63 22.25 -9.95 5.65
C GLY A 63 22.92 -8.65 5.21
N LYS A 64 22.91 -8.35 3.91
CA LYS A 64 23.47 -7.10 3.38
C LYS A 64 22.69 -5.87 3.88
N LYS A 65 23.33 -4.72 3.83
CA LYS A 65 22.76 -3.40 4.13
C LYS A 65 22.40 -2.68 2.82
N PRO A 66 21.54 -1.66 2.84
CA PRO A 66 21.19 -0.89 1.64
C PRO A 66 22.40 -0.36 0.86
N ALA A 67 23.45 0.12 1.55
CA ALA A 67 24.67 0.59 0.88
C ALA A 67 25.40 -0.51 0.09
N ASP A 68 25.27 -1.76 0.50
CA ASP A 68 25.96 -2.89 -0.15
C ASP A 68 25.34 -3.27 -1.49
N ILE A 69 24.11 -2.84 -1.77
CA ILE A 69 23.37 -3.21 -2.98
C ILE A 69 23.26 -2.08 -4.01
N GLU A 70 23.80 -0.90 -3.74
CA GLU A 70 23.66 0.28 -4.62
C GLU A 70 24.16 -0.01 -6.05
N ASN A 71 25.20 -0.81 -6.19
CA ASN A 71 25.80 -1.15 -7.48
C ASN A 71 25.61 -2.63 -7.85
N SER A 72 24.63 -3.30 -7.27
CA SER A 72 24.32 -4.70 -7.55
C SER A 72 22.90 -4.86 -8.16
N PRO A 73 22.76 -4.86 -9.49
CA PRO A 73 21.46 -5.07 -10.14
C PRO A 73 20.78 -6.37 -9.72
N GLU A 74 21.56 -7.42 -9.48
CA GLU A 74 21.01 -8.72 -9.04
C GLU A 74 20.36 -8.60 -7.66
N ASP A 75 21.02 -7.95 -6.70
CA ASP A 75 20.45 -7.75 -5.36
C ASP A 75 19.25 -6.81 -5.37
N GLN A 76 19.29 -5.77 -6.21
CA GLN A 76 18.16 -4.85 -6.40
C GLN A 76 16.91 -5.59 -6.94
N GLU A 77 17.09 -6.54 -7.85
CA GLU A 77 15.98 -7.36 -8.34
C GLU A 77 15.40 -8.28 -7.25
N LYS A 78 16.24 -8.83 -6.38
CA LYS A 78 15.79 -9.62 -5.21
C LYS A 78 14.93 -8.77 -4.28
N VAL A 79 15.34 -7.54 -3.99
CA VAL A 79 14.60 -6.59 -3.14
C VAL A 79 13.26 -6.25 -3.79
N LYS A 80 13.26 -5.92 -5.07
CA LYS A 80 12.06 -5.62 -5.83
C LYS A 80 11.06 -6.79 -5.80
N LYS A 81 11.55 -7.99 -6.04
CA LYS A 81 10.72 -9.21 -5.98
C LYS A 81 10.09 -9.38 -4.61
N THR A 82 10.85 -9.20 -3.55
CA THR A 82 10.34 -9.32 -2.16
C THR A 82 9.24 -8.29 -1.89
N MET A 83 9.42 -7.04 -2.32
CA MET A 83 8.40 -6.00 -2.18
C MET A 83 7.12 -6.34 -2.94
N LEU A 84 7.24 -6.80 -4.18
CA LEU A 84 6.10 -7.21 -4.99
C LEU A 84 5.36 -8.41 -4.38
N ASP A 85 6.10 -9.37 -3.83
CA ASP A 85 5.51 -10.53 -3.14
C ASP A 85 4.74 -10.11 -1.87
N ILE A 86 5.25 -9.14 -1.12
CA ILE A 86 4.55 -8.59 0.05
C ILE A 86 3.19 -8.00 -0.37
N VAL A 87 3.18 -7.16 -1.40
CA VAL A 87 1.94 -6.54 -1.88
C VAL A 87 0.98 -7.58 -2.46
N ALA A 88 1.48 -8.54 -3.23
CA ALA A 88 0.65 -9.61 -3.79
C ALA A 88 -0.03 -10.44 -2.71
N LYS A 89 0.64 -10.68 -1.60
CA LYS A 89 0.15 -11.51 -0.49
C LYS A 89 -0.78 -10.73 0.46
N ALA A 90 -0.41 -9.50 0.80
CA ALA A 90 -1.14 -8.70 1.77
C ALA A 90 -2.17 -7.75 1.15
N GLY A 91 -2.11 -7.50 -0.15
CA GLY A 91 -2.94 -6.49 -0.83
C GLY A 91 -2.49 -5.05 -0.59
N LYS A 92 -1.41 -4.87 0.17
CA LYS A 92 -0.79 -3.58 0.48
C LYS A 92 0.67 -3.79 0.88
N HIS A 93 1.46 -2.72 0.86
CA HIS A 93 2.84 -2.78 1.34
C HIS A 93 2.88 -2.62 2.87
N LYS A 94 2.63 -3.70 3.57
CA LYS A 94 2.86 -3.79 5.03
C LYS A 94 3.98 -4.79 5.26
N ASN A 95 5.12 -4.30 5.74
CA ASN A 95 6.28 -5.16 6.01
C ASN A 95 5.94 -6.15 7.13
N PRO A 96 5.99 -7.48 6.88
CA PRO A 96 5.59 -8.47 7.89
C PRO A 96 6.52 -8.52 9.10
N TRP A 97 7.74 -7.99 8.97
CA TRP A 97 8.74 -8.03 10.04
C TRP A 97 8.75 -6.76 10.89
N THR A 98 8.56 -5.59 10.27
CA THR A 98 8.56 -4.31 10.98
C THR A 98 7.15 -3.77 11.26
N GLY A 99 6.15 -4.27 10.57
CA GLY A 99 4.78 -3.77 10.63
C GLY A 99 4.60 -2.40 9.98
N SER A 100 5.65 -1.85 9.40
CA SER A 100 5.65 -0.52 8.77
C SER A 100 5.44 -0.62 7.25
N GLY A 101 5.13 0.48 6.63
CA GLY A 101 4.91 0.59 5.20
C GLY A 101 5.65 1.78 4.63
N GLY A 102 4.94 2.86 4.42
CA GLY A 102 5.50 4.07 3.84
C GLY A 102 4.43 5.11 3.60
N MET A 103 4.66 5.95 2.61
CA MET A 103 3.69 6.95 2.17
C MET A 103 3.63 6.95 0.64
N LEU A 104 2.54 7.45 0.11
CA LEU A 104 2.40 7.64 -1.34
C LEU A 104 2.13 9.10 -1.69
N ILE A 105 2.55 9.45 -2.90
CA ILE A 105 2.17 10.68 -3.58
C ILE A 105 1.43 10.27 -4.85
N GLY A 106 0.30 10.87 -5.11
CA GLY A 106 -0.50 10.52 -6.26
C GLY A 106 -1.54 11.57 -6.61
N LYS A 107 -2.43 11.18 -7.48
CA LYS A 107 -3.50 12.02 -7.98
C LYS A 107 -4.83 11.30 -7.88
N VAL A 108 -5.86 12.00 -7.45
CA VAL A 108 -7.20 11.42 -7.38
C VAL A 108 -7.70 11.10 -8.79
N ALA A 109 -7.94 9.83 -9.05
CA ALA A 109 -8.46 9.34 -10.33
C ALA A 109 -9.98 9.28 -10.36
N GLU A 110 -10.60 8.86 -9.25
CA GLU A 110 -12.05 8.71 -9.14
C GLU A 110 -12.49 8.89 -7.69
N VAL A 111 -13.69 9.44 -7.49
CA VAL A 111 -14.29 9.64 -6.17
C VAL A 111 -15.67 8.97 -6.16
N GLY A 112 -15.92 8.13 -5.16
CA GLY A 112 -17.22 7.49 -4.99
C GLY A 112 -18.33 8.51 -4.65
N PRO A 113 -19.58 8.24 -5.06
CA PRO A 113 -20.67 9.21 -4.92
C PRO A 113 -21.04 9.55 -3.48
N ASN A 114 -20.72 8.70 -2.52
CA ASN A 114 -21.00 8.88 -1.09
C ASN A 114 -19.72 9.15 -0.26
N TYR A 115 -18.62 9.52 -0.93
CA TYR A 115 -17.41 9.96 -0.24
C TYR A 115 -17.70 11.26 0.52
N VAL A 116 -17.26 11.34 1.79
CA VAL A 116 -17.62 12.43 2.72
C VAL A 116 -16.54 13.50 2.83
N GLY A 117 -15.44 13.39 2.10
CA GLY A 117 -14.35 14.38 2.13
C GLY A 117 -14.52 15.45 1.05
N ASP A 118 -13.48 16.25 0.90
CA ASP A 118 -13.42 17.38 -0.05
C ASP A 118 -12.50 17.10 -1.25
N LEU A 119 -11.93 15.90 -1.36
CA LEU A 119 -11.12 15.52 -2.50
C LEU A 119 -11.94 15.44 -3.77
N LYS A 120 -11.34 15.89 -4.87
CA LYS A 120 -11.95 15.87 -6.21
C LYS A 120 -11.00 15.19 -7.20
N LYS A 121 -11.57 14.61 -8.24
CA LYS A 121 -10.79 14.07 -9.36
C LYS A 121 -9.78 15.12 -9.86
N GLY A 122 -8.52 14.70 -9.96
CA GLY A 122 -7.43 15.56 -10.39
C GLY A 122 -6.62 16.17 -9.25
N ASP A 123 -7.08 16.11 -8.02
CA ASP A 123 -6.33 16.64 -6.87
C ASP A 123 -5.04 15.84 -6.65
N LYS A 124 -3.97 16.55 -6.36
CA LYS A 124 -2.70 15.94 -5.93
C LYS A 124 -2.77 15.69 -4.44
N ILE A 125 -2.37 14.49 -4.03
CA ILE A 125 -2.42 14.08 -2.63
C ILE A 125 -1.12 13.42 -2.18
N ALA A 126 -0.89 13.47 -0.88
CA ALA A 126 0.08 12.64 -0.20
C ALA A 126 -0.63 11.98 0.98
N THR A 127 -0.37 10.71 1.23
CA THR A 127 -1.00 10.00 2.33
C THR A 127 -0.04 9.00 2.97
N LEU A 128 -0.23 8.78 4.27
CA LEU A 128 0.52 7.78 5.04
C LEU A 128 -0.16 6.40 5.02
N VAL A 129 -1.27 6.27 4.32
CA VAL A 129 -1.93 4.97 4.18
C VAL A 129 -1.02 4.01 3.42
N SER A 130 -0.83 2.81 3.96
CA SER A 130 -0.10 1.74 3.31
C SER A 130 -0.83 1.29 2.04
N LEU A 131 -0.07 0.90 1.05
CA LEU A 131 -0.61 0.44 -0.23
C LEU A 131 -0.70 -1.06 -0.29
#